data_69a7160d29784b012897d061eb9bce22
#
_entry.id   69a7160d29784b012897d061eb9bce22
#
_cell.length_a   1.000
_cell.length_b   1.000
_cell.length_c   1.000
_cell.angle_alpha   90.00
_cell.angle_beta   90.00
_cell.angle_gamma   90.00
#
_symmetry.space_group_name_H-M   'P 1'
#
loop_
_entity.id
_entity.type
_entity.pdbx_description
1 polymer ?
#
loop_
_entity_poly.entity_id
_entity_poly.type
_entity_poly.pdbx_seq_one_letter_code
_entity_poly.pdbx_strand_id
1 'polypeptide(L)'
;MLRRISTHTLLVMALQASSAFDGRVGIDLYWLPLGAGGNFVRLNGRIYEAIKARLDRRPVFDLYHSGLQVFVPEGRYTIEQTPVVDGRGQERGVVAEGPVGARWAGCFRIFRYEMRRWRDGVIPDIGVAVDSPRRLSDDLADARRLLELVPQIPILVWGRDELRTGEMWNSNSIIAWLIARTGLDVDSIKPPPRGRAPGWNAGLIAAAPESAVTPRLA
;
A
#
# COMPACT_ATOMS: atom_id res chain seq x y z
N MET A 1 19.98 -34.41 20.60
CA MET A 1 20.79 -34.71 19.39
C MET A 1 20.66 -33.53 18.43
N LEU A 2 21.50 -32.53 18.57
CA LEU A 2 21.52 -31.31 17.74
C LEU A 2 22.23 -31.63 16.42
N ARG A 3 21.50 -31.64 15.31
CA ARG A 3 22.12 -31.73 13.98
C ARG A 3 22.88 -30.42 13.71
N ARG A 4 24.20 -30.52 13.58
CA ARG A 4 25.05 -29.42 13.08
C ARG A 4 24.65 -29.17 11.61
N ILE A 5 24.08 -27.99 11.34
CA ILE A 5 23.88 -27.51 9.98
C ILE A 5 25.29 -27.28 9.40
N SER A 6 25.57 -27.89 8.26
CA SER A 6 26.86 -27.79 7.59
C SER A 6 27.11 -26.33 7.17
N THR A 7 28.35 -25.87 7.35
CA THR A 7 28.82 -24.55 6.89
C THR A 7 28.53 -24.33 5.39
N HIS A 8 28.50 -25.40 4.61
CA HIS A 8 28.14 -25.37 3.19
C HIS A 8 26.66 -25.05 2.97
N THR A 9 25.76 -25.56 3.83
CA THR A 9 24.32 -25.25 3.76
C THR A 9 24.06 -23.80 4.13
N LEU A 10 24.77 -23.27 5.14
CA LEU A 10 24.70 -21.85 5.52
C LEU A 10 25.27 -20.95 4.42
N LEU A 11 26.34 -21.35 3.74
CA LEU A 11 26.90 -20.58 2.63
C LEU A 11 25.98 -20.58 1.40
N VAL A 12 25.36 -21.73 1.07
CA VAL A 12 24.38 -21.82 -0.02
C VAL A 12 23.11 -21.03 0.30
N MET A 13 22.63 -21.06 1.55
CA MET A 13 21.51 -20.21 1.99
C MET A 13 21.88 -18.71 2.00
N ALA A 14 23.09 -18.34 2.36
CA ALA A 14 23.59 -16.96 2.28
C ALA A 14 23.78 -16.49 0.83
N LEU A 15 24.20 -17.38 -0.07
CA LEU A 15 24.30 -17.08 -1.52
C LEU A 15 22.93 -17.02 -2.19
N GLN A 16 21.93 -17.75 -1.71
CA GLN A 16 20.55 -17.65 -2.16
C GLN A 16 19.80 -16.44 -1.56
N ALA A 17 20.23 -15.95 -0.38
CA ALA A 17 19.71 -14.72 0.23
C ALA A 17 20.32 -13.45 -0.37
N SER A 18 21.45 -13.55 -1.06
CA SER A 18 21.94 -12.49 -1.94
C SER A 18 21.20 -12.62 -3.27
N SER A 19 19.96 -12.13 -3.34
CA SER A 19 19.39 -11.77 -4.64
C SER A 19 20.35 -10.74 -5.22
N ALA A 20 21.20 -11.17 -6.16
CA ALA A 20 22.10 -10.29 -6.86
C ALA A 20 21.26 -9.11 -7.34
N PHE A 21 21.62 -7.90 -6.93
CA PHE A 21 21.04 -6.67 -7.47
C PHE A 21 21.11 -6.79 -8.99
N ASP A 22 19.96 -6.93 -9.64
CA ASP A 22 19.85 -7.11 -11.09
C ASP A 22 20.06 -5.80 -11.86
N GLY A 23 20.55 -4.76 -11.18
CA GLY A 23 20.74 -3.42 -11.74
C GLY A 23 19.44 -2.60 -11.81
N ARG A 24 18.30 -3.18 -11.42
CA ARG A 24 17.01 -2.53 -11.50
C ARG A 24 16.85 -1.48 -10.40
N VAL A 25 16.56 -0.25 -10.79
CA VAL A 25 16.23 0.87 -9.90
C VAL A 25 14.87 1.40 -10.28
N GLY A 26 14.14 1.94 -9.30
CA GLY A 26 12.90 2.66 -9.57
C GLY A 26 11.71 2.22 -8.72
N ILE A 27 10.53 2.64 -9.14
CA ILE A 27 9.26 2.47 -8.42
C ILE A 27 8.24 1.88 -9.35
N ASP A 28 7.65 0.74 -8.96
CA ASP A 28 6.57 0.05 -9.66
C ASP A 28 5.28 0.10 -8.85
N LEU A 29 4.19 0.50 -9.48
CA LEU A 29 2.84 0.46 -8.93
C LEU A 29 2.11 -0.79 -9.42
N TYR A 30 1.40 -1.44 -8.50
CA TYR A 30 0.54 -2.58 -8.77
C TYR A 30 -0.91 -2.27 -8.43
N TRP A 31 -1.80 -2.61 -9.35
CA TRP A 31 -3.24 -2.59 -9.16
C TRP A 31 -3.75 -4.01 -8.93
N LEU A 32 -4.27 -4.26 -7.75
CA LEU A 32 -4.71 -5.57 -7.30
C LEU A 32 -6.23 -5.56 -7.16
N PRO A 33 -6.96 -6.47 -7.83
CA PRO A 33 -8.40 -6.56 -7.68
C PRO A 33 -8.79 -6.77 -6.21
N LEU A 34 -9.71 -5.96 -5.71
CA LEU A 34 -10.11 -6.04 -4.31
C LEU A 34 -10.72 -7.41 -4.01
N GLY A 35 -10.08 -8.15 -3.10
CA GLY A 35 -10.54 -9.48 -2.69
C GLY A 35 -9.91 -10.65 -3.43
N ALA A 36 -8.82 -10.44 -4.14
CA ALA A 36 -8.01 -11.53 -4.68
C ALA A 36 -7.48 -12.46 -3.57
N GLY A 37 -7.16 -11.92 -2.37
CA GLY A 37 -6.59 -12.65 -1.24
C GLY A 37 -7.55 -13.19 -0.17
N GLY A 38 -8.88 -13.02 -0.31
CA GLY A 38 -9.81 -13.55 0.68
C GLY A 38 -11.28 -13.24 0.41
N ASN A 39 -12.15 -14.22 0.64
CA ASN A 39 -13.58 -14.11 0.36
C ASN A 39 -14.29 -12.98 1.13
N PHE A 40 -13.85 -12.70 2.35
CA PHE A 40 -14.50 -11.70 3.22
C PHE A 40 -14.25 -10.25 2.73
N VAL A 41 -13.03 -9.92 2.35
CA VAL A 41 -12.67 -8.59 1.82
C VAL A 41 -13.34 -8.35 0.47
N ARG A 42 -13.41 -9.39 -0.37
CA ARG A 42 -14.09 -9.35 -1.67
C ARG A 42 -15.59 -9.07 -1.55
N LEU A 43 -16.26 -9.73 -0.60
CA LEU A 43 -17.71 -9.55 -0.39
C LEU A 43 -18.02 -8.12 0.09
N ASN A 44 -17.28 -7.64 1.11
CA ASN A 44 -17.47 -6.30 1.65
C ASN A 44 -17.17 -5.20 0.62
N GLY A 45 -16.11 -5.36 -0.18
CA GLY A 45 -15.79 -4.43 -1.26
C GLY A 45 -16.89 -4.37 -2.33
N ARG A 46 -17.43 -5.51 -2.75
CA ARG A 46 -18.54 -5.56 -3.74
C ARG A 46 -19.83 -4.95 -3.19
N ILE A 47 -20.16 -5.22 -1.93
CA ILE A 47 -21.34 -4.62 -1.28
C ILE A 47 -21.18 -3.11 -1.16
N TYR A 48 -20.02 -2.64 -0.71
CA TYR A 48 -19.70 -1.19 -0.64
C TYR A 48 -19.86 -0.53 -2.01
N GLU A 49 -19.25 -1.11 -3.05
CA GLU A 49 -19.32 -0.54 -4.39
C GLU A 49 -20.75 -0.57 -4.96
N ALA A 50 -21.51 -1.62 -4.74
CA ALA A 50 -22.90 -1.70 -5.19
C ALA A 50 -23.78 -0.62 -4.53
N ILE A 51 -23.61 -0.41 -3.22
CA ILE A 51 -24.34 0.65 -2.47
C ILE A 51 -23.90 2.04 -3.00
N LYS A 52 -22.61 2.27 -3.12
CA LYS A 52 -22.07 3.56 -3.57
C LYS A 52 -22.48 3.87 -5.01
N ALA A 53 -22.41 2.89 -5.92
CA ALA A 53 -22.85 3.04 -7.30
C ALA A 53 -24.34 3.39 -7.40
N ARG A 54 -25.17 2.76 -6.53
CA ARG A 54 -26.61 3.06 -6.47
C ARG A 54 -26.88 4.48 -5.95
N LEU A 55 -26.18 4.90 -4.89
CA LEU A 55 -26.29 6.26 -4.34
C LEU A 55 -25.85 7.32 -5.36
N ASP A 56 -24.76 7.07 -6.06
CA ASP A 56 -24.18 7.96 -7.06
C ASP A 56 -24.87 7.85 -8.44
N ARG A 57 -25.88 6.96 -8.59
CA ARG A 57 -26.60 6.69 -9.86
C ARG A 57 -25.67 6.40 -11.03
N ARG A 58 -24.66 5.57 -10.84
CA ARG A 58 -23.64 5.19 -11.81
C ARG A 58 -23.49 3.67 -11.93
N PRO A 59 -22.82 3.16 -12.97
CA PRO A 59 -22.48 1.74 -13.08
C PRO A 59 -21.59 1.26 -11.92
N VAL A 60 -21.65 -0.02 -11.63
CA VAL A 60 -20.71 -0.70 -10.70
C VAL A 60 -19.35 -0.79 -11.39
N PHE A 61 -18.30 -0.48 -10.65
CA PHE A 61 -16.91 -0.56 -11.10
C PHE A 61 -16.17 -1.70 -10.41
N ASP A 62 -15.12 -2.20 -11.06
CA ASP A 62 -14.15 -3.05 -10.41
C ASP A 62 -13.35 -2.22 -9.40
N LEU A 63 -13.21 -2.76 -8.19
CA LEU A 63 -12.42 -2.08 -7.15
C LEU A 63 -11.01 -2.65 -7.10
N TYR A 64 -10.06 -1.73 -7.03
CA TYR A 64 -8.64 -2.05 -6.90
C TYR A 64 -8.08 -1.49 -5.61
N HIS A 65 -7.17 -2.22 -5.00
CA HIS A 65 -6.22 -1.69 -4.04
C HIS A 65 -4.84 -1.61 -4.69
N SER A 66 -3.96 -0.82 -4.10
CA SER A 66 -2.64 -0.56 -4.65
C SER A 66 -1.53 -0.96 -3.69
N GLY A 67 -0.39 -1.34 -4.27
CA GLY A 67 0.86 -1.58 -3.58
C GLY A 67 2.03 -1.11 -4.44
N LEU A 68 3.19 -0.89 -3.82
CA LEU A 68 4.39 -0.51 -4.53
C LEU A 68 5.49 -1.55 -4.35
N GLN A 69 6.30 -1.72 -5.38
CA GLN A 69 7.65 -2.27 -5.27
C GLN A 69 8.66 -1.17 -5.57
N VAL A 70 9.63 -1.01 -4.68
CA VAL A 70 10.68 -0.01 -4.79
C VAL A 70 12.02 -0.73 -4.89
N PHE A 71 12.78 -0.42 -5.93
CA PHE A 71 14.05 -1.06 -6.24
C PHE A 71 15.17 -0.07 -6.01
N VAL A 72 16.11 -0.42 -5.15
CA VAL A 72 17.33 0.34 -4.84
C VAL A 72 18.51 -0.62 -4.78
N PRO A 73 19.77 -0.16 -4.85
CA PRO A 73 20.94 -1.05 -4.78
C PRO A 73 20.97 -1.99 -3.57
N GLU A 74 20.35 -1.56 -2.46
CA GLU A 74 20.29 -2.31 -1.21
C GLU A 74 19.25 -3.45 -1.24
N GLY A 75 18.38 -3.51 -2.25
CA GLY A 75 17.37 -4.54 -2.44
C GLY A 75 16.01 -4.02 -2.92
N ARG A 76 15.04 -4.93 -3.00
CA ARG A 76 13.65 -4.62 -3.33
C ARG A 76 12.85 -4.44 -2.04
N TYR A 77 12.01 -3.42 -2.01
CA TYR A 77 11.08 -3.16 -0.91
C TYR A 77 9.64 -3.21 -1.39
N THR A 78 8.80 -3.94 -0.66
CA THR A 78 7.34 -3.93 -0.85
C THR A 78 6.71 -2.95 0.14
N ILE A 79 5.90 -2.03 -0.37
CA ILE A 79 5.15 -1.06 0.42
C ILE A 79 3.67 -1.39 0.29
N GLU A 80 3.04 -1.71 1.40
CA GLU A 80 1.61 -2.05 1.46
C GLU A 80 1.00 -1.72 2.82
N GLN A 81 -0.33 -1.59 2.84
CA GLN A 81 -1.14 -1.57 4.04
C GLN A 81 -1.98 -2.83 4.11
N THR A 82 -1.97 -3.52 5.23
CA THR A 82 -2.65 -4.80 5.41
C THR A 82 -3.18 -4.93 6.85
N PRO A 83 -4.22 -5.73 7.09
CA PRO A 83 -4.60 -6.09 8.47
C PRO A 83 -3.45 -6.75 9.20
N VAL A 84 -3.37 -6.52 10.52
CA VAL A 84 -2.40 -7.22 11.38
C VAL A 84 -2.80 -8.69 11.46
N VAL A 85 -1.96 -9.59 10.93
CA VAL A 85 -2.24 -11.03 10.86
C VAL A 85 -1.69 -11.78 12.07
N ASP A 86 -0.42 -11.48 12.45
CA ASP A 86 0.29 -12.18 13.53
C ASP A 86 1.34 -11.27 14.22
N GLY A 87 2.14 -11.85 15.18
CA GLY A 87 3.18 -11.12 15.94
C GLY A 87 4.48 -10.83 15.19
N ARG A 88 4.62 -11.22 13.91
CA ARG A 88 5.87 -11.13 13.15
C ARG A 88 6.03 -9.84 12.34
N GLY A 89 5.49 -8.73 12.85
CA GLY A 89 5.54 -7.45 12.16
C GLY A 89 6.97 -6.96 11.86
N GLN A 90 7.91 -7.17 12.78
CA GLN A 90 9.32 -6.77 12.58
C GLN A 90 9.97 -7.50 11.39
N GLU A 91 9.69 -8.79 11.21
CA GLU A 91 10.20 -9.57 10.07
C GLU A 91 9.66 -9.06 8.74
N ARG A 92 8.49 -8.44 8.75
CA ARG A 92 7.82 -7.86 7.57
C ARG A 92 8.05 -6.36 7.41
N GLY A 93 8.98 -5.77 8.17
CA GLY A 93 9.32 -4.36 8.05
C GLY A 93 8.15 -3.43 8.37
N VAL A 94 7.33 -3.76 9.36
CA VAL A 94 6.26 -2.88 9.85
C VAL A 94 6.85 -1.61 10.40
N VAL A 95 6.44 -0.47 9.85
CA VAL A 95 6.92 0.87 10.25
C VAL A 95 5.90 1.60 11.12
N ALA A 96 4.62 1.24 11.02
CA ALA A 96 3.56 1.79 11.84
C ALA A 96 2.34 0.86 11.86
N GLU A 97 1.50 1.01 12.89
CA GLU A 97 0.19 0.39 13.00
C GLU A 97 -0.86 1.47 13.24
N GLY A 98 -2.08 1.23 12.77
CA GLY A 98 -3.21 2.13 12.99
C GLY A 98 -4.52 1.39 13.22
N PRO A 99 -5.57 2.09 13.66
CA PRO A 99 -6.86 1.50 13.95
C PRO A 99 -7.69 1.24 12.69
N VAL A 100 -8.57 0.22 12.74
CA VAL A 100 -9.56 -0.10 11.72
C VAL A 100 -10.96 0.23 12.24
N GLY A 101 -11.76 0.95 11.47
CA GLY A 101 -13.16 1.26 11.74
C GLY A 101 -13.40 2.31 12.81
N ALA A 102 -12.66 2.32 13.92
CA ALA A 102 -12.77 3.32 14.97
C ALA A 102 -11.45 3.46 15.75
N ARG A 103 -11.13 4.68 16.23
CA ARG A 103 -9.90 4.93 17.00
C ARG A 103 -9.80 4.07 18.25
N TRP A 104 -10.89 3.96 19.00
CA TRP A 104 -10.94 3.16 20.23
C TRP A 104 -10.79 1.66 19.97
N ALA A 105 -11.22 1.17 18.80
CA ALA A 105 -11.11 -0.25 18.46
C ALA A 105 -9.64 -0.67 18.27
N GLY A 106 -8.75 0.26 17.99
CA GLY A 106 -7.31 0.02 17.85
C GLY A 106 -6.62 -0.50 19.13
N CYS A 107 -7.30 -0.50 20.31
CA CYS A 107 -6.78 -1.21 21.49
C CYS A 107 -6.78 -2.74 21.29
N PHE A 108 -7.64 -3.26 20.41
CA PHE A 108 -7.71 -4.67 20.06
C PHE A 108 -6.93 -4.93 18.78
N ARG A 109 -6.02 -5.90 18.80
CA ARG A 109 -5.14 -6.23 17.70
C ARG A 109 -5.87 -6.57 16.39
N ILE A 110 -7.01 -7.26 16.47
CA ILE A 110 -7.83 -7.65 15.31
C ILE A 110 -8.42 -6.44 14.56
N PHE A 111 -8.44 -5.26 15.20
CA PHE A 111 -8.88 -4.00 14.62
C PHE A 111 -7.70 -3.05 14.36
N ARG A 112 -6.55 -3.61 14.00
CA ARG A 112 -5.38 -2.86 13.56
C ARG A 112 -4.99 -3.21 12.14
N TYR A 113 -4.41 -2.25 11.46
CA TYR A 113 -3.65 -2.44 10.25
C TYR A 113 -2.18 -2.17 10.52
N GLU A 114 -1.32 -2.72 9.68
CA GLU A 114 0.11 -2.42 9.64
C GLU A 114 0.51 -1.82 8.31
N MET A 115 1.40 -0.83 8.35
CA MET A 115 2.10 -0.28 7.19
C MET A 115 3.47 -0.93 7.11
N ARG A 116 3.77 -1.52 5.95
CA ARG A 116 4.98 -2.29 5.73
C ARG A 116 5.92 -1.58 4.76
N ARG A 117 7.21 -1.57 5.11
CA ARG A 117 8.34 -1.34 4.21
C ARG A 117 9.19 -2.62 4.23
N TRP A 118 8.68 -3.64 3.56
CA TRP A 118 9.18 -5.00 3.67
C TRP A 118 10.26 -5.29 2.65
N ARG A 119 11.51 -5.43 3.13
CA ARG A 119 12.63 -5.81 2.28
C ARG A 119 12.44 -7.23 1.77
N ASP A 120 12.58 -7.44 0.46
CA ASP A 120 12.37 -8.69 -0.26
C ASP A 120 10.96 -9.28 -0.06
N GLY A 121 10.02 -8.45 0.41
CA GLY A 121 8.64 -8.83 0.60
C GLY A 121 7.92 -9.16 -0.70
N VAL A 122 6.82 -9.89 -0.57
CA VAL A 122 5.97 -10.29 -1.69
C VAL A 122 4.61 -9.61 -1.52
N ILE A 123 4.12 -8.96 -2.57
CA ILE A 123 2.72 -8.51 -2.63
C ILE A 123 1.86 -9.77 -2.78
N PRO A 124 0.96 -10.07 -1.83
CA PRO A 124 0.00 -11.15 -2.01
C PRO A 124 -0.78 -10.92 -3.30
N ASP A 125 -1.08 -12.00 -4.01
CA ASP A 125 -1.88 -11.96 -5.25
C ASP A 125 -1.29 -11.12 -6.40
N ILE A 126 0.01 -10.84 -6.39
CA ILE A 126 0.70 -10.13 -7.48
C ILE A 126 0.44 -10.77 -8.86
N GLY A 127 0.20 -12.07 -8.90
CA GLY A 127 -0.09 -12.82 -10.13
C GLY A 127 -1.44 -12.50 -10.76
N VAL A 128 -2.36 -11.83 -10.04
CA VAL A 128 -3.66 -11.37 -10.55
C VAL A 128 -3.73 -9.85 -10.70
N ALA A 129 -2.60 -9.16 -10.55
CA ALA A 129 -2.52 -7.72 -10.76
C ALA A 129 -2.89 -7.35 -12.22
N VAL A 130 -3.62 -6.26 -12.38
CA VAL A 130 -4.14 -5.79 -13.68
C VAL A 130 -3.36 -4.55 -14.11
N ASP A 131 -3.00 -4.48 -15.39
CA ASP A 131 -2.19 -3.38 -15.96
C ASP A 131 -0.95 -3.06 -15.10
N SER A 132 -0.30 -4.11 -14.59
CA SER A 132 0.80 -4.03 -13.62
C SER A 132 1.96 -4.95 -14.01
N PRO A 133 3.22 -4.62 -13.64
CA PRO A 133 3.60 -3.39 -12.95
C PRO A 133 3.51 -2.15 -13.85
N ARG A 134 3.09 -1.03 -13.28
CA ARG A 134 3.23 0.27 -13.92
C ARG A 134 4.46 0.99 -13.36
N ARG A 135 5.45 1.23 -14.21
CA ARG A 135 6.64 1.99 -13.84
C ARG A 135 6.28 3.45 -13.60
N LEU A 136 6.62 3.98 -12.41
CA LEU A 136 6.40 5.37 -12.02
C LEU A 136 7.66 6.22 -12.16
N SER A 137 8.83 5.66 -11.85
CA SER A 137 10.13 6.32 -11.97
C SER A 137 11.24 5.28 -12.09
N ASP A 138 12.28 5.61 -12.86
CA ASP A 138 13.55 4.87 -12.93
C ASP A 138 14.67 5.58 -12.16
N ASP A 139 14.34 6.67 -11.44
CA ASP A 139 15.31 7.46 -10.71
C ASP A 139 15.57 6.88 -9.31
N LEU A 140 16.84 6.73 -8.95
CA LEU A 140 17.27 6.27 -7.63
C LEU A 140 16.92 7.28 -6.52
N ALA A 141 16.97 8.57 -6.81
CA ALA A 141 16.64 9.60 -5.82
C ALA A 141 15.16 9.55 -5.46
N ASP A 142 14.27 9.38 -6.46
CA ASP A 142 12.84 9.18 -6.22
C ASP A 142 12.58 7.92 -5.39
N ALA A 143 13.22 6.80 -5.75
CA ALA A 143 13.08 5.54 -5.04
C ALA A 143 13.50 5.65 -3.56
N ARG A 144 14.62 6.29 -3.29
CA ARG A 144 15.12 6.54 -1.93
C ARG A 144 14.20 7.49 -1.16
N ARG A 145 13.81 8.61 -1.79
CA ARG A 145 12.88 9.56 -1.19
C ARG A 145 11.57 8.90 -0.80
N LEU A 146 11.00 8.06 -1.66
CA LEU A 146 9.79 7.33 -1.32
C LEU A 146 9.99 6.45 -0.09
N LEU A 147 11.07 5.68 -0.01
CA LEU A 147 11.37 4.82 1.14
C LEU A 147 11.56 5.62 2.46
N GLU A 148 12.12 6.82 2.40
CA GLU A 148 12.28 7.73 3.54
C GLU A 148 10.94 8.31 4.02
N LEU A 149 9.98 8.46 3.11
CA LEU A 149 8.65 8.98 3.43
C LEU A 149 7.74 7.94 4.09
N VAL A 150 7.97 6.63 3.90
CA VAL A 150 7.08 5.58 4.44
C VAL A 150 6.80 5.73 5.94
N PRO A 151 7.79 6.00 6.83
CA PRO A 151 7.53 6.22 8.26
C PRO A 151 6.76 7.51 8.58
N GLN A 152 6.61 8.41 7.61
CA GLN A 152 5.95 9.72 7.78
C GLN A 152 4.48 9.69 7.33
N ILE A 153 3.99 8.57 6.83
CA ILE A 153 2.59 8.41 6.40
C ILE A 153 1.66 8.69 7.59
N PRO A 154 0.60 9.50 7.42
CA PRO A 154 -0.36 9.76 8.47
C PRO A 154 -1.04 8.50 8.98
N ILE A 155 -1.14 8.33 10.30
CA ILE A 155 -1.83 7.20 10.94
C ILE A 155 -3.30 7.60 11.15
N LEU A 156 -4.14 7.35 10.14
CA LEU A 156 -5.57 7.61 10.18
C LEU A 156 -6.36 6.30 10.34
N VAL A 157 -7.65 6.41 10.68
CA VAL A 157 -8.51 5.24 10.86
C VAL A 157 -8.86 4.63 9.51
N TRP A 158 -8.43 3.39 9.27
CA TRP A 158 -8.81 2.64 8.06
C TRP A 158 -10.33 2.46 7.97
N GLY A 159 -10.89 2.80 6.82
CA GLY A 159 -12.31 2.73 6.55
C GLY A 159 -13.11 3.95 7.01
N ARG A 160 -12.44 5.04 7.45
CA ARG A 160 -13.08 6.30 7.84
C ARG A 160 -12.62 7.46 6.97
N ASP A 161 -13.52 8.40 6.76
CA ASP A 161 -13.24 9.70 6.14
C ASP A 161 -12.95 10.74 7.23
N GLU A 162 -11.77 10.66 7.85
CA GLU A 162 -11.35 11.61 8.88
C GLU A 162 -10.96 12.97 8.29
N LEU A 163 -10.63 13.00 7.00
CA LEU A 163 -10.22 14.22 6.30
C LEU A 163 -11.38 14.96 5.62
N ARG A 164 -12.61 14.40 5.70
CA ARG A 164 -13.82 14.94 5.06
C ARG A 164 -13.68 15.15 3.56
N THR A 165 -13.04 14.21 2.89
CA THR A 165 -12.76 14.21 1.45
C THR A 165 -13.87 13.56 0.62
N GLY A 166 -14.85 12.92 1.26
CA GLY A 166 -15.84 12.05 0.64
C GLY A 166 -15.32 10.62 0.39
N GLU A 167 -14.06 10.33 0.76
CA GLU A 167 -13.42 9.02 0.61
C GLU A 167 -12.79 8.54 1.92
N MET A 168 -12.84 7.24 2.15
CA MET A 168 -12.23 6.62 3.32
C MET A 168 -10.70 6.52 3.18
N TRP A 169 -9.99 6.54 4.33
CA TRP A 169 -8.58 6.20 4.41
C TRP A 169 -8.35 4.69 4.28
N ASN A 170 -7.43 4.27 3.40
CA ASN A 170 -7.10 2.87 3.14
C ASN A 170 -5.75 2.71 2.42
N SER A 171 -5.43 1.50 1.91
CA SER A 171 -4.19 1.22 1.16
C SER A 171 -3.97 2.18 -0.02
N ASN A 172 -5.02 2.52 -0.77
CA ASN A 172 -4.88 3.47 -1.88
C ASN A 172 -4.50 4.86 -1.40
N SER A 173 -4.99 5.28 -0.21
CA SER A 173 -4.67 6.58 0.36
C SER A 173 -3.18 6.69 0.71
N ILE A 174 -2.60 5.66 1.32
CA ILE A 174 -1.17 5.70 1.66
C ILE A 174 -0.28 5.67 0.42
N ILE A 175 -0.66 4.91 -0.60
CA ILE A 175 0.10 4.85 -1.86
C ILE A 175 0.01 6.18 -2.62
N ALA A 176 -1.19 6.76 -2.74
CA ALA A 176 -1.38 8.08 -3.36
C ALA A 176 -0.61 9.18 -2.61
N TRP A 177 -0.63 9.13 -1.27
CA TRP A 177 0.13 10.06 -0.43
C TRP A 177 1.63 9.96 -0.69
N LEU A 178 2.19 8.74 -0.72
CA LEU A 178 3.61 8.51 -0.99
C LEU A 178 4.02 9.04 -2.35
N ILE A 179 3.26 8.71 -3.40
CA ILE A 179 3.54 9.13 -4.77
C ILE A 179 3.55 10.66 -4.86
N ALA A 180 2.53 11.32 -4.29
CA ALA A 180 2.43 12.78 -4.30
C ALA A 180 3.56 13.45 -3.49
N ARG A 181 3.89 12.92 -2.30
CA ARG A 181 4.97 13.45 -1.46
C ARG A 181 6.37 13.19 -2.02
N THR A 182 6.52 12.17 -2.84
CA THR A 182 7.75 11.94 -3.59
C THR A 182 7.93 12.98 -4.70
N GLY A 183 6.85 13.59 -5.18
CA GLY A 183 6.86 14.57 -6.28
C GLY A 183 6.62 13.93 -7.65
N LEU A 184 6.15 12.69 -7.70
CA LEU A 184 5.81 12.00 -8.94
C LEU A 184 4.49 12.52 -9.53
N ASP A 185 4.33 12.36 -10.85
CA ASP A 185 3.13 12.80 -11.58
C ASP A 185 1.91 11.92 -11.23
N VAL A 186 1.14 12.37 -10.23
CA VAL A 186 -0.08 11.70 -9.78
C VAL A 186 -1.22 11.80 -10.78
N ASP A 187 -1.25 12.82 -11.62
CA ASP A 187 -2.35 13.08 -12.56
C ASP A 187 -2.37 12.08 -13.70
N SER A 188 -1.21 11.56 -14.05
CA SER A 188 -1.07 10.49 -15.06
C SER A 188 -1.58 9.14 -14.55
N ILE A 189 -1.64 8.93 -13.23
CA ILE A 189 -1.95 7.63 -12.64
C ILE A 189 -3.47 7.42 -12.57
N LYS A 190 -3.93 6.41 -13.28
CA LYS A 190 -5.34 6.00 -13.29
C LYS A 190 -5.44 4.51 -12.98
N PRO A 191 -6.48 4.07 -12.25
CA PRO A 191 -6.76 2.65 -12.11
C PRO A 191 -7.07 2.02 -13.48
N PRO A 192 -7.03 0.69 -13.59
CA PRO A 192 -7.38 -0.02 -14.82
C PRO A 192 -8.75 0.40 -15.40
N PRO A 193 -8.99 0.23 -16.71
CA PRO A 193 -10.25 0.60 -17.36
C PRO A 193 -11.46 0.00 -16.62
N ARG A 194 -12.51 0.81 -16.43
CA ARG A 194 -13.71 0.48 -15.64
C ARG A 194 -13.44 0.21 -14.15
N GLY A 195 -12.22 0.50 -13.66
CA GLY A 195 -11.82 0.34 -12.27
C GLY A 195 -11.91 1.62 -11.45
N ARG A 196 -11.94 1.44 -10.14
CA ARG A 196 -11.81 2.51 -9.14
C ARG A 196 -10.82 2.11 -8.06
N ALA A 197 -10.13 3.11 -7.53
CA ALA A 197 -9.26 3.00 -6.38
C ALA A 197 -9.80 3.89 -5.24
N PRO A 198 -10.84 3.44 -4.48
CA PRO A 198 -11.41 4.24 -3.39
C PRO A 198 -10.32 4.65 -2.40
N GLY A 199 -10.39 5.88 -1.89
CA GLY A 199 -9.38 6.41 -0.97
C GLY A 199 -8.20 7.10 -1.64
N TRP A 200 -8.04 6.99 -2.95
CA TRP A 200 -6.92 7.62 -3.68
C TRP A 200 -6.89 9.13 -3.45
N ASN A 201 -8.06 9.79 -3.62
CA ASN A 201 -8.17 11.25 -3.42
C ASN A 201 -7.90 11.67 -1.97
N ALA A 202 -8.32 10.87 -0.98
CA ALA A 202 -8.00 11.13 0.42
C ALA A 202 -6.47 11.18 0.66
N GLY A 203 -5.71 10.31 0.00
CA GLY A 203 -4.26 10.32 0.04
C GLY A 203 -3.65 11.58 -0.58
N LEU A 204 -4.15 12.00 -1.74
CA LEU A 204 -3.69 13.22 -2.40
C LEU A 204 -3.95 14.47 -1.56
N ILE A 205 -5.14 14.59 -0.96
CA ILE A 205 -5.49 15.71 -0.08
C ILE A 205 -4.59 15.71 1.16
N ALA A 206 -4.35 14.55 1.78
CA ALA A 206 -3.44 14.45 2.92
C ALA A 206 -1.98 14.79 2.58
N ALA A 207 -1.58 14.64 1.32
CA ALA A 207 -0.23 14.97 0.85
C ALA A 207 -0.04 16.47 0.57
N ALA A 208 -1.13 17.21 0.36
CA ALA A 208 -1.06 18.65 0.09
C ALA A 208 -0.43 19.41 1.28
N PRO A 209 0.39 20.44 1.04
CA PRO A 209 0.92 21.27 2.10
C PRO A 209 -0.23 21.96 2.87
N GLU A 210 -0.10 22.08 4.19
CA GLU A 210 -1.14 22.69 5.05
C GLU A 210 -1.60 24.08 4.58
N SER A 211 -0.74 24.82 3.88
CA SER A 211 -1.06 26.13 3.31
C SER A 211 -2.07 26.09 2.14
N ALA A 212 -2.36 24.92 1.58
CA ALA A 212 -3.31 24.76 0.46
C ALA A 212 -4.74 24.44 0.93
N VAL A 213 -4.94 24.12 2.20
CA VAL A 213 -6.25 23.83 2.80
C VAL A 213 -6.82 25.08 3.45
N THR A 214 -7.21 26.05 2.65
CA THR A 214 -8.05 27.16 3.15
C THR A 214 -9.48 26.62 3.34
N PRO A 215 -10.07 26.67 4.55
CA PRO A 215 -11.48 26.30 4.72
C PRO A 215 -12.31 27.29 3.89
N ARG A 216 -13.04 26.79 2.90
CA ARG A 216 -14.17 27.59 2.37
C ARG A 216 -15.18 27.69 3.49
N LEU A 217 -15.14 28.82 4.20
CA LEU A 217 -16.22 29.24 5.07
C LEU A 217 -17.44 29.51 4.17
N ALA A 218 -18.45 28.68 4.29
CA ALA A 218 -19.78 28.92 3.78
C ALA A 218 -20.65 29.42 4.93
#